data_7c7ee328a12215c80bdc9b28517310cc
#
_entry.id   7c7ee328a12215c80bdc9b28517310cc
#
_cell.length_a   1.000
_cell.length_b   1.000
_cell.length_c   1.000
_cell.angle_alpha   90.00
_cell.angle_beta   90.00
_cell.angle_gamma   90.00
#
_symmetry.space_group_name_H-M   'P 1'
#
loop_
_entity.id
_entity.type
_entity.pdbx_description
1 polymer ?
#
loop_
_entity_poly.entity_id
_entity_poly.type
_entity_poly.pdbx_seq_one_letter_code
_entity_poly.pdbx_strand_id
1 'polypeptide(L)'
;MRLIKVKYDVLEPVLDMHTAKDNPILVHPEDDWQSLFEVGADNKRNLCSTGSRNWGDVDAVFAECDEIVEHTYHTKACQQSMMETFRTYTEIDSTGRLHVISSTQIVFHVRHILANALGIPLSKIHVEKPCVGGGFGA
;
A
#
# COMPACT_ATOMS: atom_id res chain seq x y z
N MET A 1 -27.21 1.24 -6.62
CA MET A 1 -26.30 0.07 -6.77
C MET A 1 -26.82 -1.05 -7.68
N ARG A 2 -28.13 -1.23 -7.84
CA ARG A 2 -28.67 -2.29 -8.76
C ARG A 2 -28.40 -2.07 -10.26
N LEU A 3 -27.98 -0.86 -10.66
CA LEU A 3 -27.69 -0.53 -12.06
C LEU A 3 -26.27 -0.93 -12.49
N ILE A 4 -25.37 -1.16 -11.55
CA ILE A 4 -23.98 -1.54 -11.84
C ILE A 4 -23.91 -3.06 -11.77
N LYS A 5 -23.55 -3.69 -12.89
CA LYS A 5 -23.26 -5.12 -13.00
C LYS A 5 -21.77 -5.29 -13.21
N VAL A 6 -21.14 -6.09 -12.37
CA VAL A 6 -19.70 -6.38 -12.45
C VAL A 6 -19.53 -7.86 -12.80
N LYS A 7 -18.71 -8.13 -13.79
CA LYS A 7 -18.25 -9.47 -14.14
C LYS A 7 -16.75 -9.55 -13.81
N TYR A 8 -16.35 -10.58 -13.11
CA TYR A 8 -14.96 -10.83 -12.73
C TYR A 8 -14.41 -12.04 -13.47
N ASP A 9 -13.20 -11.91 -13.97
CA ASP A 9 -12.37 -13.05 -14.33
C ASP A 9 -11.47 -13.33 -13.12
N VAL A 10 -11.68 -14.48 -12.48
CA VAL A 10 -10.98 -14.84 -11.25
C VAL A 10 -9.63 -15.43 -11.61
N LEU A 11 -8.56 -14.76 -11.16
CA LEU A 11 -7.19 -15.23 -11.33
C LEU A 11 -6.77 -16.12 -10.17
N GLU A 12 -5.74 -16.95 -10.38
CA GLU A 12 -5.17 -17.74 -9.29
C GLU A 12 -4.46 -16.85 -8.28
N PRO A 13 -4.84 -16.91 -6.99
CA PRO A 13 -4.31 -16.01 -5.97
C PRO A 13 -2.96 -16.50 -5.43
N VAL A 14 -2.09 -15.55 -5.06
CA VAL A 14 -0.89 -15.80 -4.25
C VAL A 14 -1.21 -15.36 -2.82
N LEU A 15 -1.45 -16.32 -1.92
CA LEU A 15 -1.98 -16.06 -0.57
C LEU A 15 -0.96 -16.27 0.55
N ASP A 16 0.14 -16.98 0.29
CA ASP A 16 1.16 -17.25 1.29
C ASP A 16 2.38 -16.36 1.04
N MET A 17 2.65 -15.45 1.97
CA MET A 17 3.80 -14.53 1.89
C MET A 17 5.16 -15.26 1.89
N HIS A 18 5.26 -16.47 2.46
CA HIS A 18 6.51 -17.23 2.50
C HIS A 18 6.85 -17.85 1.15
N THR A 19 5.84 -18.11 0.32
CA THR A 19 5.99 -18.69 -1.02
C THR A 19 5.69 -17.70 -2.15
N ALA A 20 5.33 -16.45 -1.80
CA ALA A 20 5.00 -15.42 -2.79
C ALA A 20 6.22 -14.92 -3.54
N LYS A 21 7.35 -14.75 -2.84
CA LYS A 21 8.60 -14.29 -3.45
C LYS A 21 9.07 -15.31 -4.47
N ASP A 22 9.42 -14.81 -5.66
CA ASP A 22 9.90 -15.63 -6.79
C ASP A 22 8.89 -16.71 -7.25
N ASN A 23 7.60 -16.56 -6.92
CA ASN A 23 6.52 -17.43 -7.39
C ASN A 23 6.31 -17.23 -8.90
N PRO A 24 6.07 -18.33 -9.68
CA PRO A 24 5.78 -18.20 -11.11
C PRO A 24 4.48 -17.44 -11.43
N ILE A 25 3.54 -17.39 -10.48
CA ILE A 25 2.33 -16.57 -10.57
C ILE A 25 2.65 -15.19 -10.05
N LEU A 26 2.59 -14.19 -10.92
CA LEU A 26 2.86 -12.81 -10.57
C LEU A 26 1.56 -12.08 -10.18
N VAL A 27 1.58 -11.37 -9.05
CA VAL A 27 0.47 -10.53 -8.60
C VAL A 27 0.28 -9.33 -9.53
N HIS A 28 1.39 -8.78 -10.03
CA HIS A 28 1.45 -7.70 -11.00
C HIS A 28 2.34 -8.11 -12.18
N PRO A 29 1.78 -8.78 -13.21
CA PRO A 29 2.57 -9.27 -14.35
C PRO A 29 2.93 -8.20 -15.38
N GLU A 30 2.35 -6.99 -15.29
CA GLU A 30 2.51 -5.91 -16.25
C GLU A 30 3.97 -5.46 -16.36
N ASP A 31 4.45 -5.26 -17.59
CA ASP A 31 5.84 -4.81 -17.83
C ASP A 31 6.06 -3.33 -17.51
N ASP A 32 5.02 -2.54 -17.57
CA ASP A 32 5.01 -1.10 -17.27
C ASP A 32 4.59 -0.79 -15.83
N TRP A 33 4.43 -1.81 -14.98
CA TRP A 33 4.11 -1.61 -13.58
C TRP A 33 5.21 -0.82 -12.86
N GLN A 34 4.79 0.15 -12.07
CA GLN A 34 5.69 0.97 -11.24
C GLN A 34 5.09 1.17 -9.86
N SER A 35 5.93 1.11 -8.84
CA SER A 35 5.52 1.52 -7.50
C SER A 35 5.35 3.04 -7.43
N LEU A 36 4.42 3.51 -6.60
CA LEU A 36 4.19 4.94 -6.40
C LEU A 36 5.42 5.67 -5.84
N PHE A 37 6.23 4.98 -5.06
CA PHE A 37 7.48 5.46 -4.46
C PHE A 37 8.58 4.44 -4.66
N GLU A 38 9.82 4.91 -4.71
CA GLU A 38 11.00 4.03 -4.73
C GLU A 38 11.18 3.35 -3.36
N VAL A 39 10.70 2.13 -3.27
CA VAL A 39 10.78 1.30 -2.05
C VAL A 39 11.52 -0.03 -2.29
N GLY A 40 12.21 -0.15 -3.43
CA GLY A 40 12.88 -1.39 -3.84
C GLY A 40 11.88 -2.51 -4.16
N ALA A 41 10.74 -2.15 -4.76
CA ALA A 41 9.75 -3.10 -5.23
C ALA A 41 10.21 -3.78 -6.54
N ASP A 42 9.82 -5.05 -6.72
CA ASP A 42 10.07 -5.82 -7.94
C ASP A 42 8.86 -6.72 -8.21
N ASN A 43 8.02 -6.28 -9.16
CA ASN A 43 6.80 -7.01 -9.50
C ASN A 43 7.07 -8.37 -10.15
N LYS A 44 8.20 -8.52 -10.84
CA LYS A 44 8.58 -9.81 -11.48
C LYS A 44 9.02 -10.86 -10.46
N ARG A 45 9.22 -10.44 -9.22
CA ARG A 45 9.57 -11.32 -8.09
C ARG A 45 8.51 -11.32 -6.98
N ASN A 46 7.37 -10.69 -7.19
CA ASN A 46 6.35 -10.45 -6.16
C ASN A 46 6.90 -9.76 -4.90
N LEU A 47 7.87 -8.87 -5.04
CA LEU A 47 8.42 -8.08 -3.94
C LEU A 47 7.76 -6.72 -3.87
N CYS A 48 7.08 -6.43 -2.77
CA CYS A 48 6.45 -5.12 -2.56
C CYS A 48 7.46 -4.05 -2.10
N SER A 49 8.53 -4.45 -1.42
CA SER A 49 9.64 -3.57 -1.05
C SER A 49 10.87 -4.35 -0.63
N THR A 50 12.03 -3.73 -0.77
CA THR A 50 13.30 -4.23 -0.24
C THR A 50 14.10 -3.07 0.34
N GLY A 51 14.87 -3.35 1.39
CA GLY A 51 15.78 -2.38 1.98
C GLY A 51 16.78 -3.07 2.88
N SER A 52 17.97 -2.51 2.97
CA SER A 52 18.99 -2.97 3.91
C SER A 52 19.66 -1.79 4.60
N ARG A 53 20.03 -1.98 5.83
CA ARG A 53 20.89 -1.07 6.58
C ARG A 53 21.95 -1.88 7.30
N ASN A 54 23.20 -1.49 7.13
CA ASN A 54 24.32 -2.06 7.84
C ASN A 54 24.97 -1.00 8.71
N TRP A 55 25.28 -1.35 9.94
CA TRP A 55 25.95 -0.48 10.90
C TRP A 55 26.96 -1.29 11.69
N GLY A 56 28.24 -0.94 11.56
CA GLY A 56 29.34 -1.66 12.21
C GLY A 56 29.59 -3.04 11.61
N ASP A 57 30.33 -3.86 12.36
CA ASP A 57 30.61 -5.26 12.03
C ASP A 57 29.77 -6.17 12.93
N VAL A 58 28.62 -6.59 12.40
CA VAL A 58 27.64 -7.41 13.14
C VAL A 58 28.20 -8.80 13.45
N ASP A 59 28.93 -9.39 12.51
CA ASP A 59 29.47 -10.74 12.65
C ASP A 59 30.55 -10.78 13.74
N ALA A 60 31.41 -9.76 13.81
CA ALA A 60 32.40 -9.63 14.88
C ALA A 60 31.73 -9.49 16.25
N VAL A 61 30.66 -8.68 16.36
CA VAL A 61 29.91 -8.51 17.62
C VAL A 61 29.23 -9.82 18.03
N PHE A 62 28.63 -10.56 17.10
CA PHE A 62 28.03 -11.86 17.41
C PHE A 62 29.07 -12.87 17.91
N ALA A 63 30.30 -12.85 17.37
CA ALA A 63 31.38 -13.75 17.82
C ALA A 63 31.85 -13.44 19.25
N GLU A 64 31.61 -12.23 19.76
CA GLU A 64 31.98 -11.81 21.13
C GLU A 64 30.83 -11.98 22.15
N CYS A 65 29.63 -12.39 21.71
CA CYS A 65 28.48 -12.56 22.59
C CYS A 65 28.64 -13.86 23.43
N ASP A 66 28.35 -13.76 24.73
CA ASP A 66 28.32 -14.96 25.61
C ASP A 66 27.13 -15.85 25.29
N GLU A 67 26.00 -15.26 24.87
CA GLU A 67 24.79 -15.99 24.48
C GLU A 67 24.13 -15.31 23.28
N ILE A 68 23.61 -16.11 22.36
CA ILE A 68 22.80 -15.64 21.22
C ILE A 68 21.43 -16.29 21.32
N VAL A 69 20.38 -15.45 21.34
CA VAL A 69 18.99 -15.92 21.35
C VAL A 69 18.36 -15.60 19.99
N GLU A 70 17.93 -16.65 19.29
CA GLU A 70 17.18 -16.52 18.03
C GLU A 70 15.81 -17.15 18.19
N HIS A 71 14.77 -16.44 17.78
CA HIS A 71 13.41 -16.95 17.86
C HIS A 71 12.53 -16.36 16.76
N THR A 72 11.58 -17.15 16.26
CA THR A 72 10.60 -16.72 15.28
C THR A 72 9.25 -16.50 15.96
N TYR A 73 8.69 -15.32 15.80
CA TYR A 73 7.38 -14.94 16.35
C TYR A 73 6.36 -14.78 15.25
N HIS A 74 5.14 -15.26 15.49
CA HIS A 74 4.03 -15.12 14.57
C HIS A 74 2.89 -14.33 15.24
N THR A 75 2.40 -13.31 14.53
CA THR A 75 1.19 -12.58 14.88
C THR A 75 0.14 -12.78 13.80
N LYS A 76 -1.13 -12.85 14.19
CA LYS A 76 -2.22 -12.92 13.21
C LYS A 76 -2.48 -11.55 12.62
N ALA A 77 -2.78 -11.52 11.32
CA ALA A 77 -3.33 -10.34 10.69
C ALA A 77 -4.74 -10.06 11.26
N CYS A 78 -4.98 -8.80 11.63
CA CYS A 78 -6.24 -8.35 12.19
C CYS A 78 -6.82 -7.23 11.33
N GLN A 79 -8.15 -7.22 11.17
CA GLN A 79 -8.86 -6.09 10.60
C GLN A 79 -8.84 -4.92 11.59
N GLN A 80 -8.64 -3.71 11.11
CA GLN A 80 -8.59 -2.49 11.94
C GLN A 80 -9.90 -2.22 12.67
N SER A 81 -11.05 -2.57 12.05
CA SER A 81 -12.40 -2.54 12.63
C SER A 81 -12.79 -1.21 13.30
N MET A 82 -12.32 -0.07 12.74
CA MET A 82 -12.78 1.24 13.21
C MET A 82 -14.29 1.39 13.01
N MET A 83 -14.96 2.14 13.89
CA MET A 83 -16.41 2.38 13.81
C MET A 83 -16.79 3.21 12.59
N GLU A 84 -15.97 4.17 12.19
CA GLU A 84 -16.16 4.91 10.95
C GLU A 84 -15.93 4.01 9.74
N THR A 85 -16.92 3.90 8.85
CA THR A 85 -16.75 3.26 7.56
C THR A 85 -16.03 4.19 6.57
N PHE A 86 -15.16 3.64 5.71
CA PHE A 86 -14.51 4.43 4.68
C PHE A 86 -15.52 5.08 3.75
N ARG A 87 -15.42 6.40 3.62
CA ARG A 87 -16.30 7.20 2.77
C ARG A 87 -15.51 8.29 2.08
N THR A 88 -15.96 8.61 0.88
CA THR A 88 -15.40 9.69 0.09
C THR A 88 -16.54 10.45 -0.57
N TYR A 89 -16.48 11.78 -0.51
CA TYR A 89 -17.31 12.69 -1.28
C TYR A 89 -16.45 13.39 -2.32
N THR A 90 -16.94 13.51 -3.53
CA THR A 90 -16.22 14.17 -4.63
C THR A 90 -17.11 15.12 -5.38
N GLU A 91 -16.54 16.25 -5.76
CA GLU A 91 -17.19 17.24 -6.61
C GLU A 91 -16.16 17.97 -7.50
N ILE A 92 -16.62 18.65 -8.53
CA ILE A 92 -15.80 19.62 -9.24
C ILE A 92 -16.10 21.00 -8.63
N ASP A 93 -15.09 21.64 -8.07
CA ASP A 93 -15.22 22.94 -7.46
C ASP A 93 -15.43 24.06 -8.50
N SER A 94 -15.76 25.26 -8.04
CA SER A 94 -16.02 26.43 -8.91
C SER A 94 -14.82 26.84 -9.77
N THR A 95 -13.62 26.34 -9.45
CA THR A 95 -12.38 26.60 -10.21
C THR A 95 -12.05 25.47 -11.19
N GLY A 96 -12.90 24.46 -11.30
CA GLY A 96 -12.72 23.30 -12.16
C GLY A 96 -11.69 22.30 -11.64
N ARG A 97 -11.44 22.25 -10.32
CA ARG A 97 -10.60 21.23 -9.68
C ARG A 97 -11.47 20.11 -9.11
N LEU A 98 -10.94 18.91 -9.15
CA LEU A 98 -11.50 17.78 -8.42
C LEU A 98 -11.29 18.01 -6.91
N HIS A 99 -12.35 18.26 -6.18
CA HIS A 99 -12.35 18.35 -4.72
C HIS A 99 -12.80 17.00 -4.15
N VAL A 100 -12.00 16.44 -3.26
CA VAL A 100 -12.19 15.12 -2.65
C VAL A 100 -12.11 15.26 -1.15
N ILE A 101 -13.22 15.00 -0.46
CA ILE A 101 -13.26 14.88 0.99
C ILE A 101 -13.23 13.39 1.33
N SER A 102 -12.19 12.95 2.00
CA SER A 102 -11.97 11.53 2.26
C SER A 102 -11.51 11.26 3.69
N SER A 103 -12.06 10.22 4.26
CA SER A 103 -11.60 9.65 5.54
C SER A 103 -10.26 8.95 5.32
N THR A 104 -9.18 9.73 5.34
CA THR A 104 -7.81 9.25 5.11
C THR A 104 -6.82 9.79 6.14
N GLN A 105 -5.79 9.02 6.44
CA GLN A 105 -4.69 9.51 7.27
C GLN A 105 -3.72 10.41 6.49
N ILE A 106 -3.60 10.23 5.16
CA ILE A 106 -2.53 10.79 4.34
C ILE A 106 -3.09 11.43 3.07
N VAL A 107 -3.51 12.69 3.16
CA VAL A 107 -4.14 13.43 2.06
C VAL A 107 -3.24 13.57 0.82
N PHE A 108 -1.93 13.75 1.01
CA PHE A 108 -1.00 13.93 -0.10
C PHE A 108 -0.80 12.63 -0.89
N HIS A 109 -0.78 11.47 -0.26
CA HIS A 109 -0.72 10.18 -0.95
C HIS A 109 -1.99 9.95 -1.78
N VAL A 110 -3.17 10.20 -1.19
CA VAL A 110 -4.45 10.11 -1.93
C VAL A 110 -4.44 11.02 -3.15
N ARG A 111 -3.94 12.24 -3.02
CA ARG A 111 -3.82 13.18 -4.13
C ARG A 111 -2.91 12.65 -5.25
N HIS A 112 -1.75 12.09 -4.90
CA HIS A 112 -0.84 11.48 -5.88
C HIS A 112 -1.46 10.28 -6.59
N ILE A 113 -2.08 9.37 -5.83
CA ILE A 113 -2.75 8.19 -6.38
C ILE A 113 -3.85 8.61 -7.36
N LEU A 114 -4.68 9.59 -6.98
CA LEU A 114 -5.74 10.10 -7.85
C LEU A 114 -5.19 10.76 -9.11
N ALA A 115 -4.10 11.53 -9.00
CA ALA A 115 -3.47 12.16 -10.16
C ALA A 115 -2.99 11.11 -11.18
N ASN A 116 -2.32 10.07 -10.69
CA ASN A 116 -1.84 8.98 -11.53
C ASN A 116 -2.98 8.17 -12.14
N ALA A 117 -3.98 7.78 -11.33
CA ALA A 117 -5.09 6.96 -11.78
C ALA A 117 -6.00 7.67 -12.81
N LEU A 118 -6.16 8.98 -12.67
CA LEU A 118 -7.03 9.79 -13.54
C LEU A 118 -6.28 10.46 -14.69
N GLY A 119 -4.94 10.45 -14.66
CA GLY A 119 -4.11 11.12 -15.66
C GLY A 119 -4.26 12.65 -15.66
N ILE A 120 -4.56 13.25 -14.51
CA ILE A 120 -4.74 14.70 -14.36
C ILE A 120 -3.65 15.30 -13.46
N PRO A 121 -3.25 16.57 -13.71
CA PRO A 121 -2.18 17.18 -12.93
C PRO A 121 -2.59 17.37 -11.45
N LEU A 122 -1.63 17.22 -10.55
CA LEU A 122 -1.82 17.43 -9.10
C LEU A 122 -2.48 18.78 -8.78
N SER A 123 -2.17 19.85 -9.53
CA SER A 123 -2.77 21.16 -9.34
C SER A 123 -4.29 21.19 -9.54
N LYS A 124 -4.84 20.20 -10.23
CA LYS A 124 -6.28 20.03 -10.47
C LYS A 124 -7.00 19.17 -9.43
N ILE A 125 -6.29 18.74 -8.38
CA ILE A 125 -6.86 17.91 -7.31
C ILE A 125 -6.64 18.59 -5.96
N HIS A 126 -7.73 18.74 -5.22
CA HIS A 126 -7.73 19.17 -3.82
C HIS A 126 -8.30 18.05 -2.96
N VAL A 127 -7.50 17.52 -2.05
CA VAL A 127 -7.93 16.48 -1.09
C VAL A 127 -8.02 17.08 0.29
N GLU A 128 -9.15 16.91 0.92
CA GLU A 128 -9.44 17.40 2.27
C GLU A 128 -9.71 16.20 3.19
N LYS A 129 -9.20 16.28 4.41
CA LYS A 129 -9.45 15.33 5.47
C LYS A 129 -10.38 15.93 6.52
N PRO A 130 -11.59 15.37 6.71
CA PRO A 130 -12.47 15.73 7.83
C PRO A 130 -11.94 15.13 9.14
N CYS A 131 -12.72 15.21 10.22
CA CYS A 131 -12.47 14.41 11.42
C CYS A 131 -12.54 12.92 11.05
N VAL A 132 -11.48 12.19 11.36
CA VAL A 132 -11.33 10.76 11.01
C VAL A 132 -11.60 9.89 12.24
N GLY A 133 -12.52 8.95 12.13
CA GLY A 133 -12.92 8.03 13.21
C GLY A 133 -12.07 6.78 13.34
N GLY A 134 -10.79 6.88 12.97
CA GLY A 134 -9.80 5.83 13.05
C GLY A 134 -9.17 5.52 11.68
N GLY A 135 -7.93 5.10 11.68
CA GLY A 135 -7.21 4.72 10.47
C GLY A 135 -6.42 3.43 10.66
N PHE A 136 -5.57 3.38 11.70
CA PHE A 136 -4.79 2.19 12.07
C PHE A 136 -4.00 1.59 10.90
N GLY A 137 -3.52 2.43 9.99
CA GLY A 137 -2.75 2.02 8.82
C GLY A 137 -3.58 1.55 7.62
N ALA A 138 -4.90 1.75 7.62
CA ALA A 138 -5.76 1.44 6.49
C ALA A 138 -5.76 2.56 5.43
#